data_880efa4578211b111bb71c6e65b37ccc
#
_entry.id   880efa4578211b111bb71c6e65b37ccc
#
_cell.length_a   1.000
_cell.length_b   1.000
_cell.length_c   1.000
_cell.angle_alpha   90.00
_cell.angle_beta   90.00
_cell.angle_gamma   90.00
#
_symmetry.space_group_name_H-M   'P 1'
#
loop_
_entity.id
_entity.type
_entity.pdbx_description
1 polymer ?
#
loop_
_entity_poly.entity_id
_entity_poly.type
_entity_poly.pdbx_seq_one_letter_code
_entity_poly.pdbx_strand_id
1 'polypeptide(L)'
;MHQDIFDILVEDVKSEFALKYIFENELFYSLLNTDNFKKPFNYEMDIATDSAGATERKNIDLVETFNYLIGLYVKSIESNIERGYVRVEGTLPTGERTLILWRDCDKIGYEELNKYANRFDLYAKENTFDVIYINGDHNLPTAFTVDEEDGEIVRSLKIRQIEPEFLNLMFAEEV
;
A
#
# COMPACT_ATOMS: atom_id res chain seq x y z
N MET A 1 20.44 -4.61 20.36
CA MET A 1 19.42 -4.31 19.35
C MET A 1 18.06 -4.81 19.83
N HIS A 2 17.13 -3.91 20.00
CA HIS A 2 15.79 -4.31 20.42
C HIS A 2 14.99 -4.77 19.22
N GLN A 3 14.63 -6.03 19.24
CA GLN A 3 13.68 -6.59 18.30
C GLN A 3 12.37 -6.77 19.06
N ASP A 4 11.36 -5.98 18.76
CA ASP A 4 10.06 -6.10 19.39
C ASP A 4 9.16 -7.14 18.67
N ILE A 5 7.98 -7.40 19.21
CA ILE A 5 7.04 -8.37 18.65
C ILE A 5 6.59 -7.93 17.24
N PHE A 6 6.49 -6.65 17.01
CA PHE A 6 6.12 -6.11 15.72
C PHE A 6 7.17 -6.44 14.66
N ASP A 7 8.45 -6.24 14.97
CA ASP A 7 9.55 -6.58 14.07
C ASP A 7 9.59 -8.06 13.73
N ILE A 8 9.27 -8.92 14.69
CA ILE A 8 9.20 -10.37 14.49
C ILE A 8 8.06 -10.74 13.54
N LEU A 9 6.87 -10.20 13.74
CA LEU A 9 5.71 -10.45 12.87
C LEU A 9 5.98 -10.02 11.43
N VAL A 10 6.68 -8.98 11.28
CA VAL A 10 7.10 -8.38 10.07
C VAL A 10 8.14 -9.22 9.33
N GLU A 11 9.13 -9.75 10.04
CA GLU A 11 10.08 -10.71 9.48
C GLU A 11 9.38 -11.99 9.05
N ASP A 12 8.35 -12.44 9.77
CA ASP A 12 7.58 -13.61 9.39
C ASP A 12 6.85 -13.42 8.07
N VAL A 13 6.19 -12.27 7.87
CA VAL A 13 5.52 -11.94 6.60
C VAL A 13 6.55 -11.90 5.47
N LYS A 14 7.67 -11.24 5.67
CA LYS A 14 8.74 -11.13 4.70
C LYS A 14 9.35 -12.49 4.37
N SER A 15 9.56 -13.34 5.38
CA SER A 15 10.08 -14.69 5.21
C SER A 15 9.13 -15.58 4.41
N GLU A 16 7.83 -15.46 4.60
CA GLU A 16 6.83 -16.20 3.86
C GLU A 16 6.90 -15.87 2.37
N PHE A 17 7.00 -14.59 2.01
CA PHE A 17 7.21 -14.15 0.64
C PHE A 17 8.58 -14.59 0.09
N ALA A 18 9.64 -14.46 0.88
CA ALA A 18 10.99 -14.81 0.47
C ALA A 18 11.14 -16.31 0.17
N LEU A 19 10.54 -17.17 0.97
CA LEU A 19 10.51 -18.61 0.73
C LEU A 19 9.84 -18.94 -0.59
N LYS A 20 8.71 -18.33 -0.86
CA LYS A 20 8.02 -18.48 -2.13
C LYS A 20 8.89 -18.01 -3.29
N TYR A 21 9.55 -16.89 -3.13
CA TYR A 21 10.44 -16.33 -4.13
C TYR A 21 11.61 -17.25 -4.44
N ILE A 22 12.26 -17.82 -3.43
CA ILE A 22 13.39 -18.75 -3.60
C ILE A 22 12.98 -19.98 -4.41
N PHE A 23 11.80 -20.52 -4.17
CA PHE A 23 11.34 -21.74 -4.83
C PHE A 23 10.63 -21.49 -6.17
N GLU A 24 10.04 -20.31 -6.36
CA GLU A 24 9.17 -20.02 -7.51
C GLU A 24 9.41 -18.61 -8.05
N ASN A 25 10.65 -18.19 -8.15
CA ASN A 25 11.07 -16.85 -8.53
C ASN A 25 10.29 -16.26 -9.71
N GLU A 26 10.32 -16.92 -10.86
CA GLU A 26 9.63 -16.44 -12.07
C GLU A 26 8.11 -16.51 -11.93
N LEU A 27 7.61 -17.53 -11.27
CA LEU A 27 6.19 -17.70 -11.02
C LEU A 27 5.67 -16.63 -10.05
N PHE A 28 6.45 -16.27 -9.05
CA PHE A 28 6.11 -15.22 -8.12
C PHE A 28 5.94 -13.87 -8.81
N TYR A 29 6.88 -13.49 -9.68
CA TYR A 29 6.77 -12.28 -10.49
C TYR A 29 5.53 -12.31 -11.39
N SER A 30 5.22 -13.47 -11.95
CA SER A 30 4.04 -13.66 -12.77
C SER A 30 2.75 -13.57 -11.97
N LEU A 31 2.75 -14.08 -10.73
CA LEU A 31 1.58 -14.09 -9.85
C LEU A 31 1.34 -12.74 -9.17
N LEU A 32 2.40 -12.08 -8.73
CA LEU A 32 2.30 -10.77 -8.09
C LEU A 32 2.56 -9.66 -9.12
N ASN A 33 1.66 -9.51 -10.06
CA ASN A 33 1.72 -8.48 -11.09
C ASN A 33 0.76 -7.32 -10.76
N THR A 34 0.82 -6.26 -11.56
CA THR A 34 0.01 -5.07 -11.33
C THR A 34 -1.49 -5.31 -11.38
N ASP A 35 -1.95 -6.35 -12.10
CA ASP A 35 -3.37 -6.68 -12.16
C ASP A 35 -3.91 -7.23 -10.84
N ASN A 36 -3.07 -7.90 -10.06
CA ASN A 36 -3.45 -8.41 -8.74
C ASN A 36 -3.76 -7.27 -7.77
N PHE A 37 -3.09 -6.13 -7.93
CA PHE A 37 -3.30 -4.96 -7.09
C PHE A 37 -4.59 -4.21 -7.40
N LYS A 38 -5.29 -4.53 -8.49
CA LYS A 38 -6.60 -3.94 -8.82
C LYS A 38 -7.72 -4.49 -7.92
N LYS A 39 -7.52 -5.67 -7.34
CA LYS A 39 -8.43 -6.30 -6.38
C LYS A 39 -7.65 -6.77 -5.15
N PRO A 40 -7.13 -5.84 -4.36
CA PRO A 40 -6.14 -6.16 -3.33
C PRO A 40 -6.70 -6.93 -2.14
N PHE A 41 -8.03 -6.91 -1.92
CA PHE A 41 -8.63 -7.47 -0.71
C PHE A 41 -8.95 -8.96 -0.81
N ASN A 42 -8.88 -9.52 -2.01
CA ASN A 42 -9.17 -10.93 -2.26
C ASN A 42 -7.97 -11.66 -2.88
N TYR A 43 -6.78 -11.18 -2.61
CA TYR A 43 -5.58 -11.78 -3.18
C TYR A 43 -5.24 -13.08 -2.48
N GLU A 44 -5.21 -14.16 -3.23
CA GLU A 44 -4.82 -15.49 -2.76
C GLU A 44 -3.61 -16.00 -3.54
N MET A 45 -2.82 -16.80 -2.89
CA MET A 45 -1.60 -17.35 -3.46
C MET A 45 -1.40 -18.79 -2.99
N ASP A 46 -0.93 -19.66 -3.89
CA ASP A 46 -0.52 -21.01 -3.53
C ASP A 46 0.88 -20.97 -2.92
N ILE A 47 0.96 -21.36 -1.66
CA ILE A 47 2.22 -21.34 -0.91
C ILE A 47 2.68 -22.78 -0.67
N ALA A 48 3.95 -23.03 -0.95
CA ALA A 48 4.56 -24.33 -0.70
C ALA A 48 4.55 -24.64 0.80
N THR A 49 4.00 -25.78 1.18
CA THR A 49 3.90 -26.23 2.57
C THR A 49 5.01 -27.21 2.95
N ASP A 50 5.63 -27.84 1.95
CA ASP A 50 6.77 -28.75 2.17
C ASP A 50 7.69 -28.81 0.95
N SER A 51 8.80 -29.55 1.08
CA SER A 51 9.78 -29.74 0.02
C SER A 51 9.34 -30.72 -1.08
N ALA A 52 8.19 -31.38 -0.92
CA ALA A 52 7.67 -32.37 -1.88
C ALA A 52 6.73 -31.76 -2.92
N GLY A 53 6.58 -30.45 -2.93
CA GLY A 53 5.75 -29.74 -3.91
C GLY A 53 4.28 -29.61 -3.53
N ALA A 54 3.88 -29.98 -2.31
CA ALA A 54 2.55 -29.72 -1.83
C ALA A 54 2.35 -28.22 -1.63
N THR A 55 1.21 -27.70 -2.07
CA THR A 55 0.86 -26.28 -1.93
C THR A 55 -0.46 -26.12 -1.20
N GLU A 56 -0.61 -25.00 -0.50
CA GLU A 56 -1.84 -24.59 0.14
C GLU A 56 -2.20 -23.19 -0.33
N ARG A 57 -3.47 -22.99 -0.67
CA ARG A 57 -3.95 -21.67 -1.07
C ARG A 57 -4.20 -20.81 0.18
N LYS A 58 -3.51 -19.70 0.25
CA LYS A 58 -3.63 -18.75 1.37
C LYS A 58 -4.03 -17.37 0.88
N ASN A 59 -4.86 -16.71 1.69
CA ASN A 59 -5.17 -15.30 1.49
C ASN A 59 -3.99 -14.46 1.99
N ILE A 60 -3.51 -13.58 1.13
CA ILE A 60 -2.37 -12.69 1.43
C ILE A 60 -2.90 -11.29 1.70
N ASP A 61 -2.61 -10.78 2.89
CA ASP A 61 -2.96 -9.41 3.26
C ASP A 61 -1.92 -8.43 2.67
N LEU A 62 -2.25 -7.89 1.51
CA LEU A 62 -1.39 -6.92 0.83
C LEU A 62 -1.28 -5.61 1.62
N VAL A 63 -2.33 -5.20 2.31
CA VAL A 63 -2.35 -3.96 3.09
C VAL A 63 -1.33 -4.04 4.22
N GLU A 64 -1.41 -5.08 5.03
CA GLU A 64 -0.49 -5.28 6.14
C GLU A 64 0.94 -5.49 5.67
N THR A 65 1.12 -6.26 4.61
CA THR A 65 2.43 -6.50 4.01
C THR A 65 3.08 -5.19 3.56
N PHE A 66 2.34 -4.34 2.90
CA PHE A 66 2.87 -3.06 2.44
C PHE A 66 3.23 -2.12 3.60
N ASN A 67 2.38 -2.02 4.60
CA ASN A 67 2.67 -1.23 5.80
C ASN A 67 4.02 -1.62 6.40
N TYR A 68 4.25 -2.91 6.41
CA TYR A 68 5.50 -3.46 6.93
C TYR A 68 6.70 -3.14 6.04
N LEU A 69 6.56 -3.36 4.73
CA LEU A 69 7.67 -3.16 3.80
C LEU A 69 8.18 -1.71 3.80
N ILE A 70 7.28 -0.73 3.94
CA ILE A 70 7.68 0.68 4.00
C ILE A 70 8.05 1.14 5.42
N GLY A 71 7.93 0.26 6.42
CA GLY A 71 8.24 0.60 7.80
C GLY A 71 7.27 1.58 8.44
N LEU A 72 6.00 1.53 8.05
CA LEU A 72 5.00 2.49 8.51
C LEU A 72 4.65 2.28 9.98
N TYR A 73 4.76 3.35 10.78
CA TYR A 73 4.15 3.40 12.10
C TYR A 73 2.69 3.74 11.94
N VAL A 74 1.83 2.74 11.98
CA VAL A 74 0.40 2.90 11.75
C VAL A 74 -0.27 3.66 12.87
N LYS A 75 -0.96 4.74 12.51
CA LYS A 75 -1.77 5.54 13.44
C LYS A 75 -3.22 5.10 13.46
N SER A 76 -3.78 4.87 12.29
CA SER A 76 -5.17 4.45 12.16
C SER A 76 -5.40 3.66 10.88
N ILE A 77 -6.36 2.75 10.92
CA ILE A 77 -6.83 2.00 9.76
C ILE A 77 -8.36 2.10 9.72
N GLU A 78 -8.89 2.53 8.58
CA GLU A 78 -10.31 2.50 8.30
C GLU A 78 -10.54 1.51 7.16
N SER A 79 -11.31 0.47 7.41
CA SER A 79 -11.60 -0.58 6.43
C SER A 79 -13.09 -0.60 6.12
N ASN A 80 -13.42 -0.50 4.84
CA ASN A 80 -14.78 -0.69 4.36
C ASN A 80 -14.74 -1.50 3.06
N ILE A 81 -14.66 -2.81 3.22
CA ILE A 81 -14.51 -3.76 2.11
C ILE A 81 -15.75 -3.76 1.21
N GLU A 82 -16.95 -3.56 1.76
CA GLU A 82 -18.17 -3.47 0.96
C GLU A 82 -18.14 -2.29 -0.03
N ARG A 83 -17.64 -1.15 0.42
CA ARG A 83 -17.43 0.02 -0.43
C ARG A 83 -16.17 -0.08 -1.27
N GLY A 84 -15.28 -1.01 -0.94
CA GLY A 84 -14.10 -1.32 -1.71
C GLY A 84 -12.85 -0.49 -1.35
N TYR A 85 -12.69 -0.08 -0.10
CA TYR A 85 -11.48 0.65 0.29
C TYR A 85 -10.95 0.26 1.68
N VAL A 86 -9.65 0.46 1.83
CA VAL A 86 -8.95 0.48 3.12
C VAL A 86 -8.06 1.71 3.14
N ARG A 87 -8.20 2.52 4.18
CA ARG A 87 -7.44 3.73 4.38
C ARG A 87 -6.52 3.57 5.59
N VAL A 88 -5.23 3.79 5.39
CA VAL A 88 -4.22 3.69 6.45
C VAL A 88 -3.54 5.04 6.60
N GLU A 89 -3.47 5.55 7.83
CA GLU A 89 -2.65 6.69 8.18
C GLU A 89 -1.50 6.26 9.07
N GLY A 90 -0.36 6.87 8.87
CA GLY A 90 0.79 6.61 9.72
C GLY A 90 1.95 7.53 9.40
N THR A 91 3.11 7.19 9.96
CA THR A 91 4.34 7.94 9.79
C THR A 91 5.43 7.01 9.32
N LEU A 92 6.15 7.41 8.26
CA LEU A 92 7.32 6.69 7.77
C LEU A 92 8.52 6.87 8.71
N PRO A 93 9.54 5.98 8.64
CA PRO A 93 10.78 6.17 9.42
C PRO A 93 11.46 7.52 9.19
N THR A 94 11.24 8.13 8.03
CA THR A 94 11.74 9.48 7.71
C THR A 94 11.00 10.59 8.43
N GLY A 95 9.91 10.30 9.13
CA GLY A 95 9.03 11.27 9.77
C GLY A 95 7.91 11.78 8.88
N GLU A 96 7.84 11.34 7.63
CA GLU A 96 6.80 11.78 6.69
C GLU A 96 5.42 11.27 7.11
N ARG A 97 4.45 12.18 7.20
CA ARG A 97 3.05 11.84 7.44
C ARG A 97 2.47 11.23 6.17
N THR A 98 1.97 10.01 6.29
CA THR A 98 1.64 9.17 5.13
C THR A 98 0.20 8.68 5.17
N LEU A 99 -0.45 8.77 4.03
CA LEU A 99 -1.75 8.16 3.78
C LEU A 99 -1.56 7.05 2.74
N ILE A 100 -2.14 5.89 3.02
CA ILE A 100 -2.22 4.81 2.03
C ILE A 100 -3.69 4.55 1.75
N LEU A 101 -4.08 4.66 0.50
CA LEU A 101 -5.45 4.42 0.06
C LEU A 101 -5.47 3.21 -0.87
N TRP A 102 -5.93 2.10 -0.33
CA TRP A 102 -6.21 0.88 -1.09
C TRP A 102 -7.64 0.87 -1.57
N ARG A 103 -7.84 0.48 -2.80
CA ARG A 103 -9.19 0.38 -3.38
C ARG A 103 -9.33 -0.87 -4.23
N ASP A 104 -10.54 -1.40 -4.26
CA ASP A 104 -10.98 -2.31 -5.31
C ASP A 104 -11.26 -1.45 -6.53
N CYS A 105 -10.44 -1.56 -7.57
CA CYS A 105 -10.52 -0.69 -8.74
C CYS A 105 -11.79 -0.91 -9.58
N ASP A 106 -12.47 -2.04 -9.40
CA ASP A 106 -13.76 -2.29 -10.05
C ASP A 106 -14.90 -1.54 -9.35
N LYS A 107 -14.77 -1.30 -8.05
CA LYS A 107 -15.76 -0.56 -7.25
C LYS A 107 -15.49 0.93 -7.22
N ILE A 108 -14.22 1.32 -7.20
CA ILE A 108 -13.78 2.71 -7.08
C ILE A 108 -12.90 3.05 -8.28
N GLY A 109 -13.51 3.59 -9.34
CA GLY A 109 -12.81 4.14 -10.48
C GLY A 109 -12.36 5.59 -10.22
N TYR A 110 -12.01 6.30 -11.28
CA TYR A 110 -11.50 7.68 -11.18
C TYR A 110 -12.48 8.65 -10.53
N GLU A 111 -13.73 8.60 -10.92
CA GLU A 111 -14.76 9.51 -10.41
C GLU A 111 -14.99 9.32 -8.91
N GLU A 112 -15.18 8.07 -8.49
CA GLU A 112 -15.33 7.75 -7.08
C GLU A 112 -14.09 8.06 -6.26
N LEU A 113 -12.91 7.86 -6.83
CA LEU A 113 -11.65 8.20 -6.17
C LEU A 113 -11.56 9.71 -5.91
N ASN A 114 -11.96 10.54 -6.87
CA ASN A 114 -11.99 11.99 -6.69
C ASN A 114 -12.97 12.41 -5.59
N LYS A 115 -14.14 11.75 -5.50
CA LYS A 115 -15.09 11.97 -4.41
C LYS A 115 -14.49 11.61 -3.05
N TYR A 116 -13.74 10.51 -2.98
CA TYR A 116 -13.03 10.12 -1.75
C TYR A 116 -11.96 11.13 -1.36
N ALA A 117 -11.20 11.64 -2.33
CA ALA A 117 -10.18 12.64 -2.07
C ALA A 117 -10.78 13.90 -1.42
N ASN A 118 -11.94 14.33 -1.89
CA ASN A 118 -12.66 15.46 -1.31
C ASN A 118 -13.23 15.10 0.08
N ARG A 119 -13.81 13.93 0.22
CA ARG A 119 -14.38 13.47 1.49
C ARG A 119 -13.34 13.34 2.60
N PHE A 120 -12.13 12.94 2.28
CA PHE A 120 -11.04 12.78 3.22
C PHE A 120 -10.18 14.06 3.34
N ASP A 121 -10.64 15.15 2.77
CA ASP A 121 -9.99 16.45 2.85
C ASP A 121 -8.52 16.46 2.44
N LEU A 122 -8.18 15.70 1.39
CA LEU A 122 -6.78 15.61 0.92
C LEU A 122 -6.21 16.95 0.48
N TYR A 123 -7.09 17.87 0.08
CA TYR A 123 -6.73 19.19 -0.41
C TYR A 123 -6.96 20.31 0.64
N ALA A 124 -7.31 19.92 1.86
CA ALA A 124 -7.53 20.88 2.93
C ALA A 124 -6.20 21.43 3.45
N LYS A 125 -6.20 22.68 3.83
CA LYS A 125 -5.02 23.39 4.35
C LYS A 125 -4.40 22.69 5.56
N GLU A 126 -5.24 22.20 6.47
CA GLU A 126 -4.82 21.59 7.73
C GLU A 126 -4.47 20.10 7.60
N ASN A 127 -4.88 19.47 6.53
CA ASN A 127 -4.74 18.03 6.39
C ASN A 127 -3.65 17.69 5.37
N THR A 128 -2.43 18.02 5.69
CA THR A 128 -1.30 17.85 4.80
C THR A 128 -0.60 16.52 5.04
N PHE A 129 -0.77 15.58 4.12
CA PHE A 129 0.07 14.40 4.04
C PHE A 129 1.32 14.73 3.24
N ASP A 130 2.48 14.25 3.70
CA ASP A 130 3.72 14.40 2.96
C ASP A 130 3.79 13.44 1.77
N VAL A 131 3.24 12.24 1.96
CA VAL A 131 3.20 11.20 0.93
C VAL A 131 1.84 10.52 0.94
N ILE A 132 1.31 10.27 -0.26
CA ILE A 132 0.09 9.47 -0.45
C ILE A 132 0.41 8.30 -1.36
N TYR A 133 0.09 7.09 -0.94
CA TYR A 133 0.21 5.89 -1.76
C TYR A 133 -1.18 5.44 -2.21
N ILE A 134 -1.29 5.10 -3.49
CA ILE A 134 -2.55 4.61 -4.10
C ILE A 134 -2.23 3.43 -5.01
N ASN A 135 -3.07 2.41 -4.99
CA ASN A 135 -2.99 1.31 -5.94
C ASN A 135 -3.76 1.63 -7.22
N GLY A 136 -3.25 1.16 -8.34
CA GLY A 136 -3.84 1.38 -9.66
C GLY A 136 -3.65 2.80 -10.18
N ASP A 137 -4.14 3.05 -11.39
CA ASP A 137 -4.06 4.37 -12.00
C ASP A 137 -5.02 5.36 -11.34
N HIS A 138 -4.62 6.62 -11.29
CA HIS A 138 -5.43 7.69 -10.75
C HIS A 138 -5.29 8.95 -11.59
N ASN A 139 -6.26 9.83 -11.47
CA ASN A 139 -6.26 11.16 -12.07
C ASN A 139 -6.42 12.26 -11.01
N LEU A 140 -6.02 11.99 -9.77
CA LEU A 140 -6.09 12.97 -8.69
C LEU A 140 -5.18 14.16 -8.98
N PRO A 141 -5.66 15.39 -8.79
CA PRO A 141 -4.81 16.57 -8.89
C PRO A 141 -3.66 16.50 -7.89
N THR A 142 -2.44 16.77 -8.36
CA THR A 142 -1.26 16.80 -7.51
C THR A 142 -0.85 18.22 -7.13
N ALA A 143 -1.36 19.23 -7.81
CA ALA A 143 -1.18 20.64 -7.49
C ALA A 143 -2.53 21.28 -7.20
N PHE A 144 -2.61 22.07 -6.14
CA PHE A 144 -3.84 22.74 -5.74
C PHE A 144 -3.52 24.07 -5.04
N THR A 145 -4.48 24.97 -5.02
CA THR A 145 -4.33 26.27 -4.36
C THR A 145 -4.97 26.25 -2.98
N VAL A 146 -4.32 26.93 -2.05
CA VAL A 146 -4.83 27.13 -0.68
C VAL A 146 -4.82 28.62 -0.39
N ASP A 147 -5.93 29.10 0.20
CA ASP A 147 -6.01 30.49 0.64
C ASP A 147 -5.16 30.71 1.90
N GLU A 148 -4.31 31.70 1.86
CA GLU A 148 -3.53 32.19 3.00
C GLU A 148 -3.87 33.66 3.29
N GLU A 149 -3.49 34.17 4.44
CA GLU A 149 -3.76 35.56 4.81
C GLU A 149 -3.21 36.57 3.80
N ASP A 150 -2.09 36.23 3.16
CA ASP A 150 -1.40 37.08 2.19
C ASP A 150 -1.70 36.74 0.73
N GLY A 151 -2.72 35.90 0.47
CA GLY A 151 -3.12 35.49 -0.87
C GLY A 151 -3.18 33.96 -1.05
N GLU A 152 -3.22 33.54 -2.30
CA GLU A 152 -3.24 32.12 -2.64
C GLU A 152 -1.82 31.55 -2.78
N ILE A 153 -1.59 30.38 -2.23
CA ILE A 153 -0.35 29.62 -2.46
C ILE A 153 -0.66 28.30 -3.17
N VAL A 154 0.25 27.85 -4.01
CA VAL A 154 0.17 26.55 -4.66
C VAL A 154 0.87 25.52 -3.80
N ARG A 155 0.17 24.40 -3.53
CA ARG A 155 0.72 23.26 -2.84
C ARG A 155 0.73 22.05 -3.75
N SER A 156 1.62 21.11 -3.47
CA SER A 156 1.72 19.85 -4.21
C SER A 156 1.51 18.67 -3.28
N LEU A 157 0.75 17.68 -3.76
CA LEU A 157 0.67 16.37 -3.13
C LEU A 157 1.66 15.43 -3.80
N LYS A 158 2.44 14.71 -3.01
CA LYS A 158 3.33 13.67 -3.49
C LYS A 158 2.55 12.36 -3.50
N ILE A 159 2.06 11.97 -4.67
CA ILE A 159 1.28 10.76 -4.84
C ILE A 159 2.16 9.71 -5.52
N ARG A 160 2.28 8.55 -4.90
CA ARG A 160 3.06 7.41 -5.40
C ARG A 160 2.16 6.21 -5.62
N GLN A 161 2.50 5.41 -6.61
CA GLN A 161 1.84 4.12 -6.83
C GLN A 161 2.40 3.06 -5.88
N ILE A 162 1.50 2.24 -5.35
CA ILE A 162 1.88 1.15 -4.44
C ILE A 162 2.66 0.06 -5.17
N GLU A 163 2.23 -0.32 -6.37
CA GLU A 163 2.74 -1.48 -7.10
C GLU A 163 4.26 -1.47 -7.27
N PRO A 164 4.86 -0.43 -7.87
CA PRO A 164 6.31 -0.43 -8.07
C PRO A 164 7.08 -0.40 -6.75
N GLU A 165 6.60 0.32 -5.75
CA GLU A 165 7.24 0.38 -4.43
C GLU A 165 7.17 -0.97 -3.73
N PHE A 166 6.01 -1.61 -3.77
CA PHE A 166 5.81 -2.94 -3.20
C PHE A 166 6.78 -3.95 -3.79
N LEU A 167 6.85 -4.02 -5.12
CA LEU A 167 7.72 -4.96 -5.81
C LEU A 167 9.21 -4.67 -5.56
N ASN A 168 9.60 -3.40 -5.58
CA ASN A 168 10.97 -3.01 -5.30
C ASN A 168 11.40 -3.41 -3.88
N LEU A 169 10.54 -3.19 -2.89
CA LEU A 169 10.86 -3.52 -1.50
C LEU A 169 10.86 -5.02 -1.24
N MET A 170 9.97 -5.77 -1.90
CA MET A 170 9.96 -7.23 -1.79
C MET A 170 11.25 -7.86 -2.29
N PHE A 171 11.84 -7.31 -3.33
CA PHE A 171 13.01 -7.90 -3.99
C PHE A 171 14.31 -7.12 -3.81
N ALA A 172 14.31 -6.10 -2.95
CA ALA A 172 15.47 -5.23 -2.72
C ALA A 172 16.69 -5.93 -2.10
N GLU A 173 16.51 -7.08 -1.47
CA GLU A 173 17.58 -7.83 -0.81
C GLU A 173 18.29 -8.82 -1.72
N GLU A 174 18.03 -8.79 -3.00
CA GLU A 174 18.59 -9.74 -3.94
C GLU A 174 19.84 -9.23 -4.67
N VAL A 175 20.36 -8.19 -4.19
CA VAL A 175 21.62 -7.66 -4.77
C VAL A 175 22.83 -8.24 -4.07
#